data_4add0e871dd6c5aeba6613e6ca8e33b4
#
_entry.id   4add0e871dd6c5aeba6613e6ca8e33b4
#
_cell.length_a   1.000
_cell.length_b   1.000
_cell.length_c   1.000
_cell.angle_alpha   90.00
_cell.angle_beta   90.00
_cell.angle_gamma   90.00
#
_symmetry.space_group_name_H-M   'P 1'
#
loop_
_entity.id
_entity.type
_entity.pdbx_description
1 polymer ?
#
loop_
_entity_poly.entity_id
_entity_poly.type
_entity_poly.pdbx_seq_one_letter_code
_entity_poly.pdbx_strand_id
1 'polypeptide(L)'
;MALVCIGMLLVSCGSKRLDNPKAQFIRDFGLNIDKKDCVLEELFNNYEGFPYEGIALYKLTVGEDVRQAFLQWERFPLSEEAEHFLESLSAYVELPSIADGYWKMVDRNPGTGAYTNVSLCVYDRATGAAYLLTMDI
;
A
#
# COMPACT_ATOMS: atom_id res chain seq x y z
N MET A 1 -31.54 14.69 25.49
CA MET A 1 -30.09 14.83 25.34
C MET A 1 -29.36 13.52 24.95
N ALA A 2 -30.02 12.39 24.85
CA ALA A 2 -29.40 11.10 24.46
C ALA A 2 -29.32 10.87 22.95
N LEU A 3 -29.98 11.67 22.12
CA LEU A 3 -30.07 11.45 20.67
C LEU A 3 -28.90 12.00 19.86
N VAL A 4 -28.08 12.88 20.43
CA VAL A 4 -26.99 13.55 19.71
C VAL A 4 -25.73 12.67 19.65
N CYS A 5 -25.53 11.75 20.60
CA CYS A 5 -24.35 10.88 20.62
C CYS A 5 -24.41 9.71 19.63
N ILE A 6 -25.61 9.29 19.21
CA ILE A 6 -25.78 8.16 18.28
C ILE A 6 -25.46 8.58 16.83
N GLY A 7 -25.71 9.83 16.48
CA GLY A 7 -25.40 10.37 15.14
C GLY A 7 -23.89 10.47 14.83
N MET A 8 -23.07 10.72 15.84
CA MET A 8 -21.61 10.82 15.66
C MET A 8 -20.91 9.45 15.46
N LEU A 9 -21.45 8.39 16.08
CA LEU A 9 -20.92 7.05 15.93
C LEU A 9 -21.18 6.48 14.52
N LEU A 10 -22.28 6.85 13.89
CA LEU A 10 -22.62 6.41 12.53
C LEU A 10 -21.78 7.10 11.46
N VAL A 11 -21.29 8.31 11.70
CA VAL A 11 -20.44 9.04 10.75
C VAL A 11 -19.01 8.49 10.74
N SER A 12 -18.51 7.96 11.87
CA SER A 12 -17.18 7.34 11.94
C SER A 12 -17.12 5.94 11.32
N CYS A 13 -18.25 5.23 11.17
CA CYS A 13 -18.33 3.93 10.53
C CYS A 13 -18.36 3.99 8.99
N GLY A 14 -18.50 5.16 8.38
CA GLY A 14 -18.55 5.38 6.94
C GLY A 14 -17.23 5.83 6.32
N SER A 15 -16.09 5.63 6.98
CA SER A 15 -14.78 6.03 6.48
C SER A 15 -14.40 5.24 5.22
N LYS A 16 -14.24 5.93 4.10
CA LYS A 16 -13.78 5.38 2.82
C LYS A 16 -12.26 5.41 2.73
N ARG A 17 -11.58 4.84 3.72
CA ARG A 17 -10.12 4.90 3.79
C ARG A 17 -9.55 3.62 4.38
N LEU A 18 -8.36 3.27 3.92
CA LEU A 18 -7.54 2.32 4.64
C LEU A 18 -7.17 2.96 5.99
N ASP A 19 -7.64 2.38 7.09
CA ASP A 19 -7.56 3.01 8.41
C ASP A 19 -6.15 3.28 8.91
N ASN A 20 -5.20 2.42 8.55
CA ASN A 20 -3.84 2.56 9.02
C ASN A 20 -2.81 2.06 7.99
N PRO A 21 -2.44 2.90 7.01
CA PRO A 21 -1.45 2.52 6.00
C PRO A 21 -0.07 2.21 6.59
N LYS A 22 0.32 2.87 7.68
CA LYS A 22 1.58 2.57 8.36
C LYS A 22 1.61 1.15 8.93
N ALA A 23 0.52 0.72 9.55
CA ALA A 23 0.39 -0.65 10.04
C ALA A 23 0.45 -1.66 8.90
N GLN A 24 -0.10 -1.33 7.73
CA GLN A 24 -0.01 -2.16 6.54
C GLN A 24 1.45 -2.35 6.09
N PHE A 25 2.22 -1.26 6.00
CA PHE A 25 3.64 -1.34 5.67
C PHE A 25 4.43 -2.21 6.65
N ILE A 26 4.17 -2.04 7.95
CA ILE A 26 4.86 -2.82 9.00
C ILE A 26 4.48 -4.30 8.88
N ARG A 27 3.21 -4.60 8.76
CA ARG A 27 2.70 -5.97 8.73
C ARG A 27 3.16 -6.73 7.48
N ASP A 28 3.03 -6.12 6.31
CA ASP A 28 3.27 -6.80 5.05
C ASP A 28 4.75 -6.81 4.66
N PHE A 29 5.49 -5.78 5.01
CA PHE A 29 6.87 -5.60 4.55
C PHE A 29 7.92 -5.53 5.64
N GLY A 30 7.53 -5.48 6.91
CA GLY A 30 8.47 -5.37 8.02
C GLY A 30 9.19 -4.03 8.09
N LEU A 31 8.65 -2.98 7.46
CA LEU A 31 9.25 -1.65 7.45
C LEU A 31 8.79 -0.85 8.66
N ASN A 32 9.72 -0.42 9.49
CA ASN A 32 9.40 0.50 10.59
C ASN A 32 9.39 1.94 10.08
N ILE A 33 8.21 2.42 9.70
CA ILE A 33 8.00 3.74 9.13
C ILE A 33 7.43 4.78 10.10
N ASP A 34 7.37 4.46 11.38
CA ASP A 34 6.94 5.42 12.42
C ASP A 34 8.03 6.44 12.80
N LYS A 35 9.16 6.39 12.11
CA LYS A 35 10.27 7.32 12.31
C LYS A 35 9.95 8.70 11.76
N LYS A 36 10.50 9.73 12.36
CA LYS A 36 10.24 11.15 12.02
C LYS A 36 10.67 11.56 10.61
N ASP A 37 11.61 10.82 10.02
CA ASP A 37 12.14 11.08 8.69
C ASP A 37 11.38 10.37 7.57
N CYS A 38 10.31 9.65 7.91
CA CYS A 38 9.43 8.99 6.96
C CYS A 38 8.18 9.84 6.72
N VAL A 39 7.92 10.19 5.46
CA VAL A 39 6.74 10.96 5.04
C VAL A 39 5.87 10.09 4.15
N LEU A 40 4.64 9.88 4.58
CA LEU A 40 3.64 9.11 3.86
C LEU A 40 2.63 10.04 3.20
N GLU A 41 2.44 9.89 1.89
CA GLU A 41 1.48 10.63 1.09
C GLU A 41 0.46 9.68 0.45
N GLU A 42 -0.83 9.95 0.66
CA GLU A 42 -1.90 9.20 0.00
C GLU A 42 -2.09 9.73 -1.43
N LEU A 43 -1.92 8.87 -2.43
CA LEU A 43 -2.12 9.22 -3.83
C LEU A 43 -3.48 8.78 -4.35
N PHE A 44 -4.00 7.66 -3.87
CA PHE A 44 -5.30 7.12 -4.22
C PHE A 44 -5.82 6.24 -3.08
N ASN A 45 -7.12 6.29 -2.82
CA ASN A 45 -7.76 5.43 -1.83
C ASN A 45 -9.27 5.39 -2.06
N ASN A 46 -9.78 4.23 -2.46
CA ASN A 46 -11.21 4.01 -2.64
C ASN A 46 -11.80 2.96 -1.70
N TYR A 47 -11.09 2.62 -0.62
CA TYR A 47 -11.59 1.67 0.37
C TYR A 47 -12.94 2.10 0.92
N GLU A 48 -13.87 1.16 1.00
CA GLU A 48 -15.19 1.39 1.57
C GLU A 48 -15.82 0.10 2.10
N GLY A 49 -16.87 0.24 2.89
CA GLY A 49 -17.69 -0.87 3.36
C GLY A 49 -17.12 -1.59 4.58
N PHE A 50 -17.79 -2.71 4.89
CA PHE A 50 -17.37 -3.66 5.92
C PHE A 50 -17.76 -5.05 5.46
N PRO A 51 -16.78 -5.99 5.21
CA PRO A 51 -15.34 -5.74 5.34
C PRO A 51 -14.85 -4.64 4.38
N TYR A 52 -13.74 -4.02 4.72
CA TYR A 52 -13.15 -2.99 3.88
C TYR A 52 -12.60 -3.60 2.59
N GLU A 53 -13.09 -3.11 1.47
CA GLU A 53 -12.65 -3.50 0.14
C GLU A 53 -12.22 -2.27 -0.63
N GLY A 54 -11.20 -2.39 -1.43
CA GLY A 54 -10.73 -1.29 -2.25
C GLY A 54 -9.28 -1.41 -2.66
N ILE A 55 -8.81 -0.32 -3.24
CA ILE A 55 -7.45 -0.14 -3.72
C ILE A 55 -6.90 1.15 -3.07
N ALA A 56 -5.67 1.11 -2.61
CA ALA A 56 -4.97 2.29 -2.14
C ALA A 56 -3.54 2.33 -2.67
N LEU A 57 -3.08 3.54 -2.97
CA LEU A 57 -1.71 3.82 -3.38
C LEU A 57 -1.13 4.92 -2.50
N TYR A 58 -0.01 4.64 -1.89
CA TYR A 58 0.74 5.57 -1.06
C TYR A 58 2.15 5.76 -1.59
N LYS A 59 2.65 6.99 -1.47
CA LYS A 59 4.06 7.31 -1.67
C LYS A 59 4.72 7.49 -0.31
N LEU A 60 5.83 6.81 -0.11
CA LEU A 60 6.64 6.89 1.10
C LEU A 60 8.00 7.49 0.76
N THR A 61 8.34 8.61 1.39
CA THR A 61 9.70 9.13 1.39
C THR A 61 10.39 8.63 2.64
N VAL A 62 11.54 7.99 2.48
CA VAL A 62 12.23 7.29 3.57
C VAL A 62 13.59 7.90 3.89
N GLY A 63 13.95 7.86 5.17
CA GLY A 63 15.31 8.10 5.62
C GLY A 63 16.24 6.91 5.37
N GLU A 64 17.53 7.10 5.65
CA GLU A 64 18.58 6.13 5.36
C GLU A 64 18.36 4.77 6.04
N ASP A 65 17.88 4.76 7.28
CA ASP A 65 17.66 3.51 8.03
C ASP A 65 16.63 2.59 7.38
N VAL A 66 15.54 3.16 6.87
CA VAL A 66 14.50 2.39 6.18
C VAL A 66 14.97 2.00 4.77
N ARG A 67 15.74 2.87 4.12
CA ARG A 67 16.31 2.63 2.78
C ARG A 67 17.10 1.33 2.72
N GLN A 68 17.87 1.02 3.75
CA GLN A 68 18.67 -0.20 3.82
C GLN A 68 17.81 -1.47 3.75
N ALA A 69 16.58 -1.43 4.26
CA ALA A 69 15.68 -2.57 4.23
C ALA A 69 15.28 -2.97 2.79
N PHE A 70 15.14 -2.01 1.89
CA PHE A 70 14.79 -2.28 0.49
C PHE A 70 15.87 -3.04 -0.26
N LEU A 71 17.14 -2.88 0.11
CA LEU A 71 18.26 -3.54 -0.56
C LEU A 71 18.24 -5.07 -0.38
N GLN A 72 17.41 -5.59 0.53
CA GLN A 72 17.22 -7.03 0.74
C GLN A 72 16.13 -7.62 -0.16
N TRP A 73 15.38 -6.79 -0.87
CA TRP A 73 14.25 -7.20 -1.70
C TRP A 73 14.70 -7.62 -3.10
N GLU A 74 13.73 -8.09 -3.90
CA GLU A 74 13.98 -8.41 -5.30
C GLU A 74 14.34 -7.14 -6.07
N ARG A 75 15.30 -7.26 -6.96
CA ARG A 75 15.72 -6.15 -7.82
C ARG A 75 14.86 -6.07 -9.07
N PHE A 76 14.63 -4.85 -9.56
CA PHE A 76 13.96 -4.65 -10.86
C PHE A 76 14.72 -5.37 -11.98
N PRO A 77 14.02 -5.86 -13.01
CA PRO A 77 12.59 -5.65 -13.32
C PRO A 77 11.64 -6.42 -12.39
N LEU A 78 10.38 -6.01 -12.41
CA LEU A 78 9.31 -6.75 -11.73
C LEU A 78 9.16 -8.15 -12.33
N SER A 79 8.70 -9.11 -11.53
CA SER A 79 8.29 -10.42 -12.03
C SER A 79 7.06 -10.28 -12.93
N GLU A 80 6.84 -11.28 -13.78
CA GLU A 80 5.63 -11.35 -14.62
C GLU A 80 4.36 -11.28 -13.78
N GLU A 81 4.35 -11.94 -12.62
CA GLU A 81 3.24 -11.92 -11.68
C GLU A 81 2.97 -10.51 -11.13
N ALA A 82 4.02 -9.78 -10.71
CA ALA A 82 3.89 -8.42 -10.20
C ALA A 82 3.44 -7.45 -11.30
N GLU A 83 3.94 -7.59 -12.51
CA GLU A 83 3.49 -6.80 -13.65
C GLU A 83 2.02 -7.05 -13.97
N HIS A 84 1.59 -8.31 -13.95
CA HIS A 84 0.20 -8.69 -14.18
C HIS A 84 -0.73 -8.08 -13.13
N PHE A 85 -0.31 -8.10 -11.88
CA PHE A 85 -1.05 -7.45 -10.79
C PHE A 85 -1.20 -5.94 -11.05
N LEU A 86 -0.12 -5.25 -11.42
CA LEU A 86 -0.18 -3.83 -11.76
C LEU A 86 -1.11 -3.53 -12.95
N GLU A 87 -1.02 -4.33 -14.01
CA GLU A 87 -1.90 -4.19 -15.16
C GLU A 87 -3.38 -4.33 -14.79
N SER A 88 -3.70 -5.26 -13.90
CA SER A 88 -5.08 -5.48 -13.44
C SER A 88 -5.68 -4.26 -12.75
N LEU A 89 -4.85 -3.38 -12.20
CA LEU A 89 -5.25 -2.17 -11.48
C LEU A 89 -5.07 -0.89 -12.29
N SER A 90 -4.67 -0.98 -13.56
CA SER A 90 -4.32 0.17 -14.40
C SER A 90 -5.47 1.15 -14.65
N ALA A 91 -6.73 0.70 -14.50
CA ALA A 91 -7.91 1.57 -14.60
C ALA A 91 -8.07 2.51 -13.37
N TYR A 92 -7.39 2.23 -12.27
CA TYR A 92 -7.51 2.96 -11.01
C TYR A 92 -6.26 3.72 -10.63
N VAL A 93 -5.10 3.10 -10.80
CA VAL A 93 -3.81 3.62 -10.36
C VAL A 93 -2.73 3.35 -11.38
N GLU A 94 -1.73 4.21 -11.38
CA GLU A 94 -0.53 4.06 -12.20
C GLU A 94 0.69 4.39 -11.36
N LEU A 95 1.69 3.50 -11.39
CA LEU A 95 2.98 3.77 -10.78
C LEU A 95 3.88 4.55 -11.74
N PRO A 96 4.77 5.41 -11.22
CA PRO A 96 5.79 6.03 -12.07
C PRO A 96 6.68 4.96 -12.69
N SER A 97 7.27 5.28 -13.83
CA SER A 97 8.26 4.40 -14.48
C SER A 97 9.52 4.33 -13.62
N ILE A 98 9.92 3.12 -13.23
CA ILE A 98 11.08 2.85 -12.40
C ILE A 98 12.08 2.02 -13.22
N ALA A 99 13.25 2.59 -13.48
CA ALA A 99 14.29 1.91 -14.23
C ALA A 99 15.17 1.02 -13.35
N ASP A 100 15.44 1.44 -12.13
CA ASP A 100 16.28 0.72 -11.17
C ASP A 100 15.71 0.87 -9.77
N GLY A 101 15.53 -0.26 -9.10
CA GLY A 101 14.98 -0.26 -7.76
C GLY A 101 14.78 -1.67 -7.22
N TYR A 102 13.98 -1.77 -6.20
CA TYR A 102 13.66 -3.01 -5.50
C TYR A 102 12.15 -3.13 -5.33
N TRP A 103 11.67 -4.35 -5.18
CA TRP A 103 10.25 -4.59 -4.99
C TRP A 103 10.00 -5.83 -4.14
N LYS A 104 8.82 -5.87 -3.53
CA LYS A 104 8.31 -7.03 -2.81
C LYS A 104 6.80 -7.07 -2.96
N MET A 105 6.27 -8.26 -3.23
CA MET A 105 4.84 -8.51 -3.31
C MET A 105 4.42 -9.51 -2.23
N VAL A 106 3.32 -9.23 -1.57
CA VAL A 106 2.75 -10.09 -0.53
C VAL A 106 1.31 -10.42 -0.90
N ASP A 107 1.05 -11.69 -1.19
CA ASP A 107 -0.30 -12.21 -1.36
C ASP A 107 -0.80 -12.71 0.00
N ARG A 108 -1.81 -12.02 0.54
CA ARG A 108 -2.39 -12.34 1.85
C ARG A 108 -3.44 -13.45 1.78
N ASN A 109 -3.80 -13.88 0.58
CA ASN A 109 -4.79 -14.93 0.35
C ASN A 109 -4.33 -15.86 -0.78
N PRO A 110 -3.17 -16.54 -0.60
CA PRO A 110 -2.58 -17.38 -1.64
C PRO A 110 -3.45 -18.61 -1.93
N GLY A 111 -3.31 -19.14 -3.14
CA GLY A 111 -3.96 -20.40 -3.54
C GLY A 111 -5.37 -20.25 -4.11
N THR A 112 -5.89 -19.05 -4.27
CA THR A 112 -7.22 -18.82 -4.89
C THR A 112 -7.18 -18.72 -6.41
N GLY A 113 -5.99 -18.59 -6.99
CA GLY A 113 -5.83 -18.38 -8.44
C GLY A 113 -6.18 -16.97 -8.93
N ALA A 114 -6.62 -16.11 -8.04
CA ALA A 114 -6.94 -14.70 -8.30
C ALA A 114 -6.30 -13.81 -7.24
N TYR A 115 -5.94 -12.60 -7.65
CA TYR A 115 -5.44 -11.59 -6.71
C TYR A 115 -6.62 -10.95 -5.99
N THR A 116 -6.80 -11.30 -4.72
CA THR A 116 -7.89 -10.76 -3.91
C THR A 116 -7.39 -9.84 -2.80
N ASN A 117 -6.32 -10.22 -2.14
CA ASN A 117 -5.74 -9.44 -1.04
C ASN A 117 -4.23 -9.39 -1.21
N VAL A 118 -3.74 -8.36 -1.88
CA VAL A 118 -2.34 -8.25 -2.29
C VAL A 118 -1.79 -6.87 -1.96
N SER A 119 -0.54 -6.85 -1.51
CA SER A 119 0.24 -5.63 -1.39
C SER A 119 1.51 -5.75 -2.22
N LEU A 120 1.79 -4.71 -3.00
CA LEU A 120 3.04 -4.55 -3.75
C LEU A 120 3.72 -3.27 -3.29
N CYS A 121 4.97 -3.37 -2.88
CA CYS A 121 5.78 -2.21 -2.61
C CYS A 121 6.97 -2.16 -3.58
N VAL A 122 7.17 -1.01 -4.19
CA VAL A 122 8.31 -0.74 -5.08
C VAL A 122 9.12 0.42 -4.54
N TYR A 123 10.42 0.32 -4.62
CA TYR A 123 11.35 1.36 -4.20
C TYR A 123 12.16 1.83 -5.41
N ASP A 124 12.12 3.14 -5.69
CA ASP A 124 12.86 3.77 -6.76
C ASP A 124 14.19 4.32 -6.23
N ARG A 125 15.30 3.74 -6.69
CA ARG A 125 16.63 4.20 -6.30
C ARG A 125 16.95 5.61 -6.76
N ALA A 126 16.42 6.02 -7.90
CA ALA A 126 16.71 7.33 -8.48
C ALA A 126 16.14 8.47 -7.63
N THR A 127 14.93 8.30 -7.10
CA THR A 127 14.23 9.33 -6.33
C THR A 127 14.28 9.12 -4.82
N GLY A 128 14.58 7.90 -4.36
CA GLY A 128 14.52 7.54 -2.96
C GLY A 128 13.09 7.39 -2.42
N ALA A 129 12.10 7.32 -3.30
CA ALA A 129 10.69 7.12 -2.94
C ALA A 129 10.28 5.66 -3.06
N ALA A 130 9.42 5.21 -2.15
CA ALA A 130 8.74 3.93 -2.26
C ALA A 130 7.26 4.14 -2.51
N TYR A 131 6.63 3.17 -3.17
CA TYR A 131 5.20 3.19 -3.46
C TYR A 131 4.57 1.91 -2.94
N LEU A 132 3.56 2.05 -2.09
CA LEU A 132 2.74 0.94 -1.63
C LEU A 132 1.43 0.93 -2.38
N LEU A 133 1.19 -0.15 -3.12
CA LEU A 133 -0.10 -0.45 -3.73
C LEU A 133 -0.71 -1.63 -2.98
N THR A 134 -1.92 -1.46 -2.46
CA THR A 134 -2.64 -2.51 -1.76
C THR A 134 -4.05 -2.66 -2.30
N MET A 135 -4.53 -3.89 -2.37
CA MET A 135 -5.86 -4.25 -2.82
C MET A 135 -6.46 -5.30 -1.90
N ASP A 136 -7.70 -5.08 -1.51
CA ASP A 136 -8.54 -6.03 -0.78
C ASP A 136 -9.92 -6.11 -1.43
N ILE A 137 -10.36 -7.32 -1.73
CA ILE A 137 -11.70 -7.61 -2.29
C ILE A 137 -12.32 -8.86 -1.70
#